data_fddcb56a5df122393e17ddbfd2ed22a9
#
_entry.id   fddcb56a5df122393e17ddbfd2ed22a9
#
_cell.length_a   1.000
_cell.length_b   1.000
_cell.length_c   1.000
_cell.angle_alpha   90.00
_cell.angle_beta   90.00
_cell.angle_gamma   90.00
#
_symmetry.space_group_name_H-M   'P 1'
#
loop_
_entity.id
_entity.type
_entity.pdbx_description
1 polymer ?
#
loop_
_entity_poly.entity_id
_entity_poly.type
_entity_poly.pdbx_seq_one_letter_code
_entity_poly.pdbx_strand_id
1 'polypeptide(L)'
;ITSLSNDATSSVSQNIIIADAGSKATVVQEIYSPSYSEALGGEVEKTESQNIQRGFFELVQCHLGQNSHLDMVSLQSMAGRTVNFSNRKAFVGRDAKMAWYLGLFGAQQSRYKTDSIMKESGSTAEDLEIIFGIKDQSFDVTSNLIHNGQNSRGRVLVKSVMKDNSKSLFKGMIKIGKNAKASESYLAGHAILLDKGAKSDAIPGLEIETNEVKATHSASVVQLDEAQIFYLMSRGLSRELAKREIVSGFLEPLSRKMGPTIRAWVNYLIENKWSGKALVLKTDEAMEQILEVEKSRYRETEDIFEKHYKYRG
;
A
#
# COMPACT_ATOMS: atom_id res chain seq x y z
N ILE A 1 1.47 -12.42 14.77
CA ILE A 1 0.76 -11.22 15.29
C ILE A 1 1.71 -10.54 16.26
N THR A 2 2.18 -9.35 15.92
CA THR A 2 2.99 -8.54 16.85
C THR A 2 2.07 -7.50 17.46
N SER A 3 1.75 -7.62 18.74
CA SER A 3 1.01 -6.61 19.48
C SER A 3 1.98 -5.81 20.37
N LEU A 4 1.84 -4.50 20.40
CA LEU A 4 2.47 -3.66 21.41
C LEU A 4 1.67 -3.81 22.70
N SER A 5 2.31 -4.28 23.80
CA SER A 5 1.65 -4.31 25.10
C SER A 5 1.34 -2.88 25.58
N ASN A 6 0.34 -2.73 26.43
CA ASN A 6 -0.04 -1.42 26.96
C ASN A 6 1.12 -0.73 27.72
N ASP A 7 2.07 -1.49 28.24
CA ASP A 7 3.20 -1.01 29.04
C ASP A 7 4.46 -0.73 28.20
N ALA A 8 4.50 -1.15 26.91
CA ALA A 8 5.64 -0.92 26.05
C ALA A 8 5.54 0.42 25.32
N THR A 9 6.55 1.27 25.48
CA THR A 9 6.69 2.54 24.75
C THR A 9 7.23 2.33 23.33
N SER A 10 7.92 1.23 23.07
CA SER A 10 8.46 0.90 21.75
C SER A 10 8.56 -0.60 21.52
N SER A 11 8.46 -1.00 20.27
CA SER A 11 8.69 -2.37 19.80
C SER A 11 9.63 -2.38 18.61
N VAL A 12 10.51 -3.37 18.57
CA VAL A 12 11.42 -3.61 17.45
C VAL A 12 11.13 -4.99 16.89
N SER A 13 10.95 -5.08 15.58
CA SER A 13 10.72 -6.34 14.86
C SER A 13 11.77 -6.53 13.78
N GLN A 14 12.33 -7.72 13.69
CA GLN A 14 13.19 -8.13 12.59
C GLN A 14 12.64 -9.40 11.96
N ASN A 15 12.37 -9.35 10.66
CA ASN A 15 11.84 -10.46 9.88
C ASN A 15 12.81 -10.78 8.73
N ILE A 16 13.25 -12.02 8.66
CA ILE A 16 14.06 -12.54 7.55
C ILE A 16 13.25 -13.62 6.87
N ILE A 17 12.98 -13.44 5.58
CA ILE A 17 12.20 -14.36 4.76
C ILE A 17 13.11 -14.91 3.66
N ILE A 18 13.23 -16.21 3.60
CA ILE A 18 14.03 -16.92 2.58
C ILE A 18 13.07 -17.74 1.74
N ALA A 19 12.98 -17.40 0.47
CA ALA A 19 12.23 -18.15 -0.53
C ALA A 19 13.24 -18.94 -1.38
N ASP A 20 13.33 -20.24 -1.13
CA ASP A 20 14.24 -21.13 -1.86
C ASP A 20 13.87 -21.23 -3.35
N ALA A 21 14.77 -21.78 -4.13
CA ALA A 21 14.59 -21.91 -5.58
C ALA A 21 13.28 -22.62 -5.93
N GLY A 22 12.51 -22.04 -6.85
CA GLY A 22 11.22 -22.55 -7.30
C GLY A 22 10.07 -22.43 -6.30
N SER A 23 10.29 -21.89 -5.10
CA SER A 23 9.23 -21.72 -4.10
C SER A 23 8.27 -20.59 -4.46
N LYS A 24 7.02 -20.73 -3.98
CA LYS A 24 6.00 -19.67 -4.11
C LYS A 24 5.30 -19.48 -2.77
N ALA A 25 5.28 -18.24 -2.28
CA ALA A 25 4.67 -17.90 -1.01
C ALA A 25 4.01 -16.52 -1.04
N THR A 26 2.98 -16.37 -0.21
CA THR A 26 2.41 -15.08 0.16
C THR A 26 2.51 -14.93 1.67
N VAL A 27 3.14 -13.86 2.12
CA VAL A 27 3.25 -13.52 3.54
C VAL A 27 2.39 -12.29 3.78
N VAL A 28 1.44 -12.41 4.70
CA VAL A 28 0.58 -11.30 5.11
C VAL A 28 0.99 -10.84 6.49
N GLN A 29 1.33 -9.58 6.61
CA GLN A 29 1.70 -8.93 7.85
C GLN A 29 0.68 -7.83 8.16
N GLU A 30 0.05 -7.97 9.32
CA GLU A 30 -0.85 -6.97 9.86
C GLU A 30 -0.20 -6.30 11.04
N ILE A 31 -0.17 -4.97 11.02
CA ILE A 31 0.46 -4.14 12.03
C ILE A 31 -0.58 -3.18 12.60
N TYR A 32 -1.01 -3.42 13.82
CA TYR A 32 -1.99 -2.60 14.51
C TYR A 32 -1.60 -2.40 15.98
N SER A 33 -2.22 -1.47 16.67
CA SER A 33 -1.96 -1.23 18.09
C SER A 33 -3.18 -1.52 18.97
N PRO A 34 -2.97 -2.00 20.21
CA PRO A 34 -4.06 -2.44 21.09
C PRO A 34 -4.98 -1.33 21.63
N SER A 35 -4.67 -0.04 21.46
CA SER A 35 -5.59 1.06 21.80
C SER A 35 -6.92 1.03 21.04
N TYR A 36 -7.13 -0.02 20.29
CA TYR A 36 -8.37 -0.38 19.62
C TYR A 36 -9.46 -0.94 20.54
N SER A 37 -9.17 -1.35 21.77
CA SER A 37 -10.19 -1.78 22.73
C SER A 37 -11.21 -0.67 23.05
N GLU A 38 -10.79 0.58 22.93
CA GLU A 38 -11.67 1.76 23.04
C GLU A 38 -12.79 1.79 22.01
N ALA A 39 -12.55 1.25 20.83
CA ALA A 39 -13.50 1.26 19.72
C ALA A 39 -14.57 0.17 19.79
N LEU A 40 -14.42 -0.81 20.68
CA LEU A 40 -15.36 -1.91 20.89
C LEU A 40 -16.43 -1.60 21.97
N GLY A 41 -16.54 -0.34 22.44
CA GLY A 41 -17.59 0.09 23.38
C GLY A 41 -17.31 -0.25 24.85
N GLY A 42 -16.07 -0.62 25.18
CA GLY A 42 -15.61 -0.68 26.57
C GLY A 42 -15.46 0.75 27.14
N GLU A 43 -16.01 1.03 28.30
CA GLU A 43 -15.70 2.25 29.05
C GLU A 43 -14.19 2.30 29.28
N VAL A 44 -13.54 3.27 28.64
CA VAL A 44 -12.12 3.50 28.82
C VAL A 44 -11.93 4.23 30.12
N GLU A 45 -11.30 3.60 31.09
CA GLU A 45 -10.65 4.35 32.15
C GLU A 45 -9.70 5.37 31.48
N LYS A 46 -9.97 6.65 31.71
CA LYS A 46 -9.10 7.77 31.32
C LYS A 46 -7.81 7.70 32.14
N THR A 47 -7.00 6.70 31.88
CA THR A 47 -5.71 6.54 32.50
C THR A 47 -4.67 7.36 31.76
N GLU A 48 -3.66 7.82 32.46
CA GLU A 48 -2.52 8.64 32.02
C GLU A 48 -1.80 8.16 30.74
N SER A 49 -2.07 6.94 30.27
CA SER A 49 -1.57 6.35 29.04
C SER A 49 -1.91 7.11 27.75
N GLN A 50 -2.85 8.07 27.77
CA GLN A 50 -3.22 8.86 26.59
C GLN A 50 -2.10 9.82 26.11
N ASN A 51 -1.08 10.08 26.93
CA ASN A 51 0.01 11.01 26.61
C ASN A 51 1.30 10.32 26.13
N ILE A 52 1.37 9.01 26.14
CA ILE A 52 2.59 8.28 25.77
C ILE A 52 2.67 8.13 24.25
N GLN A 53 3.74 8.64 23.64
CA GLN A 53 4.10 8.35 22.27
C GLN A 53 4.70 6.95 22.18
N ARG A 54 4.21 6.14 21.25
CA ARG A 54 4.69 4.78 21.00
C ARG A 54 5.56 4.72 19.74
N GLY A 55 6.59 3.88 19.78
CA GLY A 55 7.48 3.62 18.66
C GLY A 55 7.32 2.19 18.14
N PHE A 56 7.24 2.02 16.82
CA PHE A 56 7.38 0.73 16.17
C PHE A 56 8.48 0.81 15.11
N PHE A 57 9.48 -0.07 15.25
CA PHE A 57 10.64 -0.12 14.38
C PHE A 57 10.73 -1.50 13.74
N GLU A 58 10.79 -1.54 12.42
CA GLU A 58 10.78 -2.80 11.70
C GLU A 58 11.92 -2.88 10.68
N LEU A 59 12.54 -4.05 10.63
CA LEU A 59 13.45 -4.46 9.57
C LEU A 59 12.92 -5.73 8.91
N VAL A 60 12.69 -5.68 7.60
CA VAL A 60 12.27 -6.84 6.79
C VAL A 60 13.31 -7.11 5.72
N GLN A 61 13.82 -8.33 5.66
CA GLN A 61 14.73 -8.78 4.61
C GLN A 61 14.16 -10.01 3.91
N CYS A 62 14.06 -9.93 2.58
CA CYS A 62 13.61 -11.03 1.75
C CYS A 62 14.75 -11.48 0.83
N HIS A 63 15.04 -12.77 0.84
CA HIS A 63 16.04 -13.41 -0.04
C HIS A 63 15.30 -14.39 -0.95
N LEU A 64 15.35 -14.14 -2.26
CA LEU A 64 14.65 -14.94 -3.26
C LEU A 64 15.66 -15.72 -4.10
N GLY A 65 15.55 -17.05 -4.04
CA GLY A 65 16.29 -17.97 -4.88
C GLY A 65 15.77 -17.97 -6.33
N GLN A 66 16.46 -18.71 -7.21
CA GLN A 66 16.11 -18.80 -8.62
C GLN A 66 14.66 -19.29 -8.84
N ASN A 67 13.93 -18.65 -9.76
CA ASN A 67 12.53 -18.98 -10.10
C ASN A 67 11.55 -18.95 -8.91
N SER A 68 11.90 -18.31 -7.79
CA SER A 68 10.98 -18.17 -6.67
C SER A 68 10.04 -16.99 -6.84
N HIS A 69 8.91 -17.04 -6.12
CA HIS A 69 7.91 -15.97 -6.11
C HIS A 69 7.48 -15.69 -4.69
N LEU A 70 7.64 -14.45 -4.25
CA LEU A 70 7.23 -13.99 -2.93
C LEU A 70 6.35 -12.75 -3.06
N ASP A 71 5.11 -12.85 -2.56
CA ASP A 71 4.23 -11.73 -2.31
C ASP A 71 4.29 -11.36 -0.82
N MET A 72 4.73 -10.15 -0.50
CA MET A 72 4.76 -9.61 0.86
C MET A 72 3.73 -8.52 1.01
N VAL A 73 2.65 -8.82 1.72
CA VAL A 73 1.57 -7.89 2.01
C VAL A 73 1.76 -7.34 3.40
N SER A 74 1.70 -6.02 3.55
CA SER A 74 1.80 -5.36 4.85
C SER A 74 0.71 -4.30 4.98
N LEU A 75 -0.18 -4.50 5.94
CA LEU A 75 -1.27 -3.58 6.25
C LEU A 75 -1.02 -2.96 7.63
N GLN A 76 -0.83 -1.64 7.64
CA GLN A 76 -0.54 -0.89 8.85
C GLN A 76 -1.72 0.01 9.21
N SER A 77 -2.26 -0.19 10.43
CA SER A 77 -3.40 0.55 10.96
C SER A 77 -3.20 0.96 12.43
N MET A 78 -2.01 1.38 12.79
CA MET A 78 -1.64 1.76 14.16
C MET A 78 -2.40 3.00 14.65
N ALA A 79 -2.55 3.12 15.96
CA ALA A 79 -3.18 4.27 16.60
C ALA A 79 -2.44 5.60 16.36
N GLY A 80 -3.14 6.72 16.51
CA GLY A 80 -2.70 8.04 16.12
C GLY A 80 -1.51 8.65 16.87
N ARG A 81 -1.03 8.05 17.96
CA ARG A 81 0.17 8.50 18.70
C ARG A 81 1.39 7.59 18.47
N THR A 82 1.37 6.81 17.43
CA THR A 82 2.47 5.92 17.09
C THR A 82 3.38 6.58 16.06
N VAL A 83 4.69 6.44 16.27
CA VAL A 83 5.73 6.70 15.27
C VAL A 83 6.18 5.35 14.73
N ASN A 84 6.13 5.20 13.42
CA ASN A 84 6.44 3.94 12.75
C ASN A 84 7.61 4.12 11.76
N PHE A 85 8.67 3.32 11.93
CA PHE A 85 9.78 3.23 10.99
C PHE A 85 9.91 1.81 10.48
N SER A 86 9.81 1.61 9.17
CA SER A 86 10.01 0.32 8.52
C SER A 86 11.07 0.43 7.43
N ASN A 87 12.07 -0.46 7.49
CA ASN A 87 13.08 -0.61 6.46
C ASN A 87 12.97 -2.01 5.85
N ARG A 88 12.71 -2.08 4.56
CA ARG A 88 12.42 -3.30 3.81
C ARG A 88 13.41 -3.47 2.68
N LYS A 89 13.92 -4.66 2.52
CA LYS A 89 14.89 -4.97 1.49
C LYS A 89 14.65 -6.35 0.91
N ALA A 90 14.58 -6.42 -0.43
CA ALA A 90 14.54 -7.69 -1.15
C ALA A 90 15.81 -7.87 -2.00
N PHE A 91 16.34 -9.07 -1.97
CA PHE A 91 17.37 -9.53 -2.86
C PHE A 91 16.78 -10.57 -3.82
N VAL A 92 16.60 -10.17 -5.08
CA VAL A 92 15.85 -10.96 -6.07
C VAL A 92 16.83 -11.70 -6.97
N GLY A 93 16.80 -13.02 -6.91
CA GLY A 93 17.64 -13.92 -7.71
C GLY A 93 17.17 -14.06 -9.15
N ARG A 94 17.79 -14.98 -9.90
CA ARG A 94 17.51 -15.23 -11.32
C ARG A 94 16.06 -15.65 -11.56
N ASP A 95 15.39 -14.97 -12.49
CA ASP A 95 14.02 -15.26 -12.88
C ASP A 95 13.02 -15.30 -11.71
N ALA A 96 13.43 -14.75 -10.54
CA ALA A 96 12.59 -14.67 -9.36
C ALA A 96 11.71 -13.41 -9.40
N LYS A 97 10.59 -13.47 -8.68
CA LYS A 97 9.64 -12.38 -8.59
C LYS A 97 9.35 -11.98 -7.14
N MET A 98 9.60 -10.73 -6.81
CA MET A 98 9.19 -10.09 -5.56
C MET A 98 8.04 -9.14 -5.80
N ALA A 99 6.97 -9.22 -5.00
CA ALA A 99 5.92 -8.24 -4.98
C ALA A 99 5.68 -7.72 -3.55
N TRP A 100 5.78 -6.41 -3.38
CA TRP A 100 5.41 -5.70 -2.17
C TRP A 100 4.02 -5.11 -2.35
N TYR A 101 3.15 -5.36 -1.38
CA TYR A 101 1.83 -4.73 -1.27
C TYR A 101 1.74 -4.02 0.07
N LEU A 102 1.74 -2.70 0.06
CA LEU A 102 1.79 -1.90 1.26
C LEU A 102 0.53 -1.05 1.42
N GLY A 103 -0.14 -1.17 2.56
CA GLY A 103 -1.27 -0.34 2.94
C GLY A 103 -0.95 0.44 4.22
N LEU A 104 -0.86 1.77 4.13
CA LEU A 104 -0.56 2.67 5.23
C LEU A 104 -1.79 3.50 5.58
N PHE A 105 -2.40 3.18 6.72
CA PHE A 105 -3.64 3.81 7.18
C PHE A 105 -3.53 4.43 8.56
N GLY A 106 -2.62 3.97 9.40
CA GLY A 106 -2.48 4.36 10.79
C GLY A 106 -1.20 5.15 11.11
N ALA A 107 -0.90 5.24 12.41
CA ALA A 107 0.18 6.00 13.02
C ALA A 107 0.07 7.53 12.83
N GLN A 108 0.74 8.30 13.67
CA GLN A 108 0.86 9.75 13.50
C GLN A 108 1.96 10.10 12.50
N GLN A 109 3.08 9.39 12.59
CA GLN A 109 4.19 9.52 11.67
C GLN A 109 4.61 8.14 11.19
N SER A 110 4.71 7.96 9.89
CA SER A 110 5.15 6.72 9.26
C SER A 110 6.29 7.00 8.30
N ARG A 111 7.40 6.31 8.47
CA ARG A 111 8.51 6.33 7.53
C ARG A 111 8.80 4.91 7.05
N TYR A 112 8.60 4.70 5.76
CA TYR A 112 8.84 3.44 5.09
C TYR A 112 9.94 3.60 4.04
N LYS A 113 10.86 2.65 4.02
CA LYS A 113 11.85 2.53 2.96
C LYS A 113 11.87 1.11 2.44
N THR A 114 11.64 0.96 1.14
CA THR A 114 11.66 -0.32 0.41
C THR A 114 12.77 -0.28 -0.65
N ASP A 115 13.73 -1.19 -0.55
CA ASP A 115 14.79 -1.38 -1.55
C ASP A 115 14.62 -2.76 -2.20
N SER A 116 14.33 -2.81 -3.50
CA SER A 116 14.27 -4.05 -4.28
C SER A 116 15.51 -4.17 -5.16
N ILE A 117 16.38 -5.10 -4.82
CA ILE A 117 17.68 -5.31 -5.49
C ILE A 117 17.57 -6.52 -6.42
N MET A 118 17.46 -6.26 -7.70
CA MET A 118 17.38 -7.25 -8.77
C MET A 118 18.79 -7.65 -9.16
N LYS A 119 19.34 -8.68 -8.45
CA LYS A 119 20.74 -9.06 -8.53
C LYS A 119 21.11 -9.76 -9.83
N GLU A 120 20.19 -10.57 -10.36
CA GLU A 120 20.47 -11.52 -11.43
C GLU A 120 19.53 -11.34 -12.61
N SER A 121 19.85 -12.01 -13.72
CA SER A 121 19.07 -11.88 -14.96
C SER A 121 17.63 -12.34 -14.80
N GLY A 122 16.70 -11.67 -15.50
CA GLY A 122 15.27 -11.99 -15.53
C GLY A 122 14.50 -11.67 -14.23
N SER A 123 15.20 -11.15 -13.20
CA SER A 123 14.56 -10.82 -11.92
C SER A 123 13.49 -9.74 -12.07
N THR A 124 12.43 -9.85 -11.28
CA THR A 124 11.30 -8.92 -11.32
C THR A 124 10.96 -8.42 -9.92
N ALA A 125 10.73 -7.11 -9.77
CA ALA A 125 10.24 -6.51 -8.54
C ALA A 125 9.05 -5.58 -8.81
N GLU A 126 7.97 -5.75 -8.05
CA GLU A 126 6.80 -4.88 -8.08
C GLU A 126 6.55 -4.34 -6.67
N ASP A 127 6.30 -3.03 -6.54
CA ASP A 127 5.99 -2.35 -5.30
C ASP A 127 4.72 -1.53 -5.48
N LEU A 128 3.65 -1.93 -4.79
CA LEU A 128 2.32 -1.34 -4.90
C LEU A 128 1.87 -0.82 -3.53
N GLU A 129 1.72 0.49 -3.41
CA GLU A 129 1.48 1.14 -2.14
C GLU A 129 0.21 1.98 -2.16
N ILE A 130 -0.62 1.82 -1.13
CA ILE A 130 -1.79 2.65 -0.86
C ILE A 130 -1.57 3.37 0.46
N ILE A 131 -1.70 4.71 0.44
CA ILE A 131 -1.58 5.56 1.61
C ILE A 131 -2.86 6.35 1.77
N PHE A 132 -3.50 6.30 2.95
CA PHE A 132 -4.64 7.14 3.25
C PHE A 132 -4.45 7.87 4.57
N GLY A 133 -4.15 9.16 4.49
CA GLY A 133 -3.93 10.06 5.63
C GLY A 133 -5.18 10.87 6.00
N ILE A 134 -5.38 11.07 7.30
CA ILE A 134 -6.41 11.96 7.87
C ILE A 134 -5.79 12.77 9.02
N LYS A 135 -6.49 13.80 9.46
CA LYS A 135 -6.07 14.67 10.56
C LYS A 135 -4.69 15.29 10.27
N ASP A 136 -3.73 15.08 11.13
CA ASP A 136 -2.35 15.57 11.08
C ASP A 136 -1.31 14.48 10.81
N GLN A 137 -1.74 13.34 10.27
CA GLN A 137 -0.84 12.22 9.95
C GLN A 137 0.20 12.62 8.89
N SER A 138 1.40 12.06 9.03
CA SER A 138 2.51 12.29 8.10
C SER A 138 3.13 10.97 7.64
N PHE A 139 3.29 10.83 6.32
CA PHE A 139 3.85 9.65 5.68
C PHE A 139 5.06 10.04 4.83
N ASP A 140 6.24 9.48 5.13
CA ASP A 140 7.47 9.58 4.33
C ASP A 140 7.79 8.20 3.77
N VAL A 141 7.58 8.02 2.48
CA VAL A 141 7.72 6.73 1.81
C VAL A 141 8.80 6.82 0.74
N THR A 142 9.71 5.85 0.75
CA THR A 142 10.81 5.76 -0.22
C THR A 142 10.83 4.37 -0.82
N SER A 143 10.71 4.26 -2.15
CA SER A 143 10.72 2.99 -2.88
C SER A 143 11.75 3.01 -3.99
N ASN A 144 12.76 2.15 -3.88
CA ASN A 144 13.88 2.08 -4.80
C ASN A 144 13.93 0.74 -5.54
N LEU A 145 14.17 0.82 -6.84
CA LEU A 145 14.41 -0.31 -7.72
C LEU A 145 15.88 -0.28 -8.17
N ILE A 146 16.64 -1.32 -7.85
CA ILE A 146 18.07 -1.39 -8.15
C ILE A 146 18.31 -2.57 -9.09
N HIS A 147 18.56 -2.26 -10.36
CA HIS A 147 18.79 -3.25 -11.42
C HIS A 147 20.28 -3.51 -11.59
N ASN A 148 20.71 -4.72 -11.24
CA ASN A 148 22.08 -5.21 -11.45
C ASN A 148 22.13 -6.31 -12.52
N GLY A 149 21.06 -7.09 -12.64
CA GLY A 149 20.93 -8.18 -13.63
C GLY A 149 20.31 -7.70 -14.94
N GLN A 150 20.68 -8.37 -16.04
CA GLN A 150 20.09 -8.12 -17.37
C GLN A 150 18.63 -8.57 -17.43
N ASN A 151 17.85 -8.01 -18.38
CA ASN A 151 16.46 -8.36 -18.62
C ASN A 151 15.58 -8.26 -17.35
N SER A 152 15.97 -7.44 -16.38
CA SER A 152 15.23 -7.29 -15.15
C SER A 152 14.07 -6.31 -15.33
N ARG A 153 12.97 -6.51 -14.59
CA ARG A 153 11.78 -5.66 -14.65
C ARG A 153 11.43 -5.12 -13.29
N GLY A 154 11.20 -3.81 -13.24
CA GLY A 154 10.84 -3.12 -12.01
C GLY A 154 9.61 -2.25 -12.17
N ARG A 155 8.74 -2.23 -11.14
CA ARG A 155 7.59 -1.35 -11.11
C ARG A 155 7.31 -0.86 -9.70
N VAL A 156 7.20 0.45 -9.55
CA VAL A 156 6.67 1.09 -8.33
C VAL A 156 5.42 1.86 -8.68
N LEU A 157 4.37 1.69 -7.90
CA LEU A 157 3.16 2.48 -8.04
C LEU A 157 2.61 2.84 -6.66
N VAL A 158 2.70 4.11 -6.30
CA VAL A 158 2.21 4.66 -5.04
C VAL A 158 0.98 5.52 -5.30
N LYS A 159 -0.09 5.26 -4.58
CA LYS A 159 -1.30 6.07 -4.58
C LYS A 159 -1.63 6.57 -3.20
N SER A 160 -1.67 7.89 -3.05
CA SER A 160 -1.91 8.57 -1.79
C SER A 160 -3.22 9.34 -1.81
N VAL A 161 -4.00 9.22 -0.75
CA VAL A 161 -5.20 10.05 -0.50
C VAL A 161 -4.98 10.80 0.79
N MET A 162 -4.97 12.13 0.72
CA MET A 162 -4.72 13.00 1.86
C MET A 162 -5.95 13.84 2.19
N LYS A 163 -6.39 13.76 3.44
CA LYS A 163 -7.55 14.48 3.96
C LYS A 163 -7.14 15.34 5.16
N ASP A 164 -7.93 16.35 5.49
CA ASP A 164 -7.73 17.31 6.59
C ASP A 164 -6.37 18.05 6.44
N ASN A 165 -5.43 17.87 7.37
CA ASN A 165 -4.08 18.44 7.35
C ASN A 165 -2.98 17.37 7.15
N SER A 166 -3.36 16.16 6.72
CA SER A 166 -2.40 15.08 6.55
C SER A 166 -1.43 15.34 5.40
N LYS A 167 -0.26 14.71 5.48
CA LYS A 167 0.84 14.94 4.56
C LYS A 167 1.44 13.63 4.09
N SER A 168 1.82 13.57 2.80
CA SER A 168 2.65 12.50 2.27
C SER A 168 3.84 13.05 1.49
N LEU A 169 4.97 12.37 1.62
CA LEU A 169 6.15 12.57 0.81
C LEU A 169 6.53 11.22 0.21
N PHE A 170 6.44 11.11 -1.10
CA PHE A 170 6.93 9.95 -1.83
C PHE A 170 8.28 10.28 -2.49
N LYS A 171 9.26 9.43 -2.24
CA LYS A 171 10.57 9.44 -2.91
C LYS A 171 10.77 8.10 -3.61
N GLY A 172 11.30 8.12 -4.81
CA GLY A 172 11.57 6.88 -5.53
C GLY A 172 12.78 7.01 -6.43
N MET A 173 13.59 5.95 -6.48
CA MET A 173 14.77 5.91 -7.34
C MET A 173 14.76 4.62 -8.17
N ILE A 174 14.92 4.77 -9.47
CA ILE A 174 15.29 3.67 -10.36
C ILE A 174 16.78 3.81 -10.63
N LYS A 175 17.55 2.83 -10.17
CA LYS A 175 18.98 2.73 -10.46
C LYS A 175 19.25 1.54 -11.37
N ILE A 176 19.82 1.79 -12.55
CA ILE A 176 20.16 0.76 -13.54
C ILE A 176 21.66 0.76 -13.76
N GLY A 177 22.33 -0.30 -13.29
CA GLY A 177 23.78 -0.44 -13.40
C GLY A 177 24.23 -0.81 -14.81
N LYS A 178 25.52 -0.63 -15.10
CA LYS A 178 26.16 -0.84 -16.43
C LYS A 178 25.85 -2.21 -17.05
N ASN A 179 25.71 -3.24 -16.24
CA ASN A 179 25.50 -4.62 -16.71
C ASN A 179 24.00 -4.97 -16.84
N ALA A 180 23.10 -4.12 -16.41
CA ALA A 180 21.66 -4.38 -16.40
C ALA A 180 20.98 -4.04 -17.75
N LYS A 181 21.58 -4.52 -18.86
CA LYS A 181 21.04 -4.32 -20.21
C LYS A 181 19.67 -4.94 -20.39
N ALA A 182 18.89 -4.42 -21.33
CA ALA A 182 17.53 -4.83 -21.64
C ALA A 182 16.57 -4.83 -20.43
N SER A 183 16.87 -4.03 -19.41
CA SER A 183 16.00 -3.86 -18.25
C SER A 183 14.88 -2.83 -18.54
N GLU A 184 13.74 -3.08 -17.95
CA GLU A 184 12.55 -2.19 -18.05
C GLU A 184 12.12 -1.79 -16.66
N SER A 185 11.86 -0.47 -16.45
CA SER A 185 11.46 0.03 -15.14
C SER A 185 10.46 1.18 -15.24
N TYR A 186 9.50 1.18 -14.33
CA TYR A 186 8.50 2.23 -14.21
C TYR A 186 8.27 2.60 -12.74
N LEU A 187 8.25 3.91 -12.46
CA LEU A 187 8.00 4.43 -11.13
C LEU A 187 6.94 5.52 -11.19
N ALA A 188 5.87 5.39 -10.42
CA ALA A 188 4.82 6.39 -10.38
C ALA A 188 4.33 6.69 -8.96
N GLY A 189 4.15 7.98 -8.68
CA GLY A 189 3.53 8.48 -7.47
C GLY A 189 2.37 9.40 -7.80
N HIS A 190 1.16 9.03 -7.39
CA HIS A 190 -0.04 9.82 -7.63
C HIS A 190 -0.76 10.12 -6.33
N ALA A 191 -1.21 11.35 -6.14
CA ALA A 191 -1.94 11.75 -4.95
C ALA A 191 -3.21 12.52 -5.27
N ILE A 192 -4.25 12.28 -4.46
CA ILE A 192 -5.46 13.09 -4.41
C ILE A 192 -5.51 13.82 -3.07
N LEU A 193 -5.70 15.13 -3.11
CA LEU A 193 -5.92 15.98 -1.95
C LEU A 193 -7.43 16.25 -1.80
N LEU A 194 -7.99 15.87 -0.67
CA LEU A 194 -9.42 16.02 -0.39
C LEU A 194 -9.77 17.38 0.24
N ASP A 195 -8.81 17.98 0.96
CA ASP A 195 -8.98 19.21 1.69
C ASP A 195 -7.81 20.18 1.46
N LYS A 196 -8.05 21.48 1.67
CA LYS A 196 -7.05 22.53 1.44
C LYS A 196 -5.82 22.45 2.35
N GLY A 197 -5.96 21.82 3.53
CA GLY A 197 -4.86 21.61 4.48
C GLY A 197 -3.97 20.41 4.13
N ALA A 198 -4.46 19.51 3.31
CA ALA A 198 -3.74 18.31 2.89
C ALA A 198 -2.59 18.65 1.93
N LYS A 199 -1.49 17.89 2.03
CA LYS A 199 -0.31 18.08 1.18
C LYS A 199 0.25 16.75 0.72
N SER A 200 0.79 16.73 -0.50
CA SER A 200 1.55 15.59 -1.01
C SER A 200 2.66 16.08 -1.93
N ASP A 201 3.84 15.52 -1.73
CA ASP A 201 5.00 15.77 -2.58
C ASP A 201 5.50 14.44 -3.15
N ALA A 202 5.99 14.46 -4.40
CA ALA A 202 6.59 13.32 -5.06
C ALA A 202 7.92 13.69 -5.70
N ILE A 203 8.98 12.93 -5.36
CA ILE A 203 10.36 13.17 -5.81
C ILE A 203 10.87 11.88 -6.49
N PRO A 204 10.48 11.62 -7.73
CA PRO A 204 11.00 10.49 -8.50
C PRO A 204 12.37 10.81 -9.09
N GLY A 205 13.28 9.82 -9.13
CA GLY A 205 14.60 9.92 -9.71
C GLY A 205 14.99 8.73 -10.58
N LEU A 206 15.87 8.97 -11.55
CA LEU A 206 16.48 7.96 -12.41
C LEU A 206 17.99 8.11 -12.39
N GLU A 207 18.70 6.99 -12.15
CA GLU A 207 20.14 6.87 -12.28
C GLU A 207 20.45 5.71 -13.23
N ILE A 208 20.86 6.02 -14.46
CA ILE A 208 20.99 5.03 -15.53
C ILE A 208 22.41 5.05 -16.10
N GLU A 209 23.10 3.92 -16.01
CA GLU A 209 24.50 3.76 -16.42
C GLU A 209 24.66 3.03 -17.76
N THR A 210 23.58 2.71 -18.48
CA THR A 210 23.56 2.04 -19.78
C THR A 210 22.44 2.55 -20.69
N ASN A 211 22.65 2.56 -22.01
CA ASN A 211 21.68 3.06 -22.98
C ASN A 211 20.66 2.02 -23.46
N GLU A 212 20.86 0.75 -23.14
CA GLU A 212 20.05 -0.38 -23.63
C GLU A 212 18.93 -0.72 -22.63
N VAL A 213 18.10 0.27 -22.26
CA VAL A 213 17.05 0.10 -21.24
C VAL A 213 15.81 0.95 -21.54
N LYS A 214 14.71 0.60 -20.88
CA LYS A 214 13.50 1.45 -20.85
C LYS A 214 13.21 1.81 -19.40
N ALA A 215 13.35 3.08 -19.06
CA ALA A 215 13.01 3.57 -17.73
C ALA A 215 12.19 4.86 -17.84
N THR A 216 11.08 4.89 -17.11
CA THR A 216 10.20 6.05 -17.07
C THR A 216 9.70 6.30 -15.66
N HIS A 217 9.38 7.55 -15.37
CA HIS A 217 8.71 7.91 -14.13
C HIS A 217 7.54 8.85 -14.38
N SER A 218 6.61 8.91 -13.44
CA SER A 218 5.46 9.80 -13.45
C SER A 218 5.13 10.26 -12.03
N ALA A 219 4.71 11.51 -11.89
CA ALA A 219 4.20 12.02 -10.64
C ALA A 219 3.03 12.97 -10.89
N SER A 220 2.00 12.89 -10.06
CA SER A 220 0.89 13.83 -10.09
C SER A 220 0.29 14.04 -8.71
N VAL A 221 -0.02 15.29 -8.40
CA VAL A 221 -0.76 15.67 -7.20
C VAL A 221 -1.94 16.51 -7.66
N VAL A 222 -3.15 16.05 -7.40
CA VAL A 222 -4.37 16.69 -7.83
C VAL A 222 -5.33 16.93 -6.66
N GLN A 223 -6.10 17.99 -6.73
CA GLN A 223 -7.28 18.17 -5.89
C GLN A 223 -8.48 17.50 -6.54
N LEU A 224 -9.50 17.17 -5.74
CA LEU A 224 -10.75 16.67 -6.30
C LEU A 224 -11.35 17.69 -7.26
N ASP A 225 -11.71 17.23 -8.44
CA ASP A 225 -12.35 18.04 -9.48
C ASP A 225 -13.83 18.27 -9.12
N GLU A 226 -14.19 19.52 -8.89
CA GLU A 226 -15.56 19.93 -8.58
C GLU A 226 -16.54 19.60 -9.72
N ALA A 227 -16.08 19.58 -10.97
CA ALA A 227 -16.92 19.20 -12.10
C ALA A 227 -17.25 17.70 -12.07
N GLN A 228 -16.31 16.85 -11.68
CA GLN A 228 -16.56 15.42 -11.48
C GLN A 228 -17.53 15.17 -10.31
N ILE A 229 -17.36 15.89 -9.19
CA ILE A 229 -18.27 15.83 -8.05
C ILE A 229 -19.67 16.25 -8.48
N PHE A 230 -19.80 17.40 -9.17
CA PHE A 230 -21.07 17.90 -9.67
C PHE A 230 -21.76 16.90 -10.62
N TYR A 231 -21.01 16.30 -11.53
CA TYR A 231 -21.53 15.27 -12.43
C TYR A 231 -22.11 14.07 -11.66
N LEU A 232 -21.42 13.56 -10.67
CA LEU A 232 -21.91 12.45 -9.85
C LEU A 232 -23.14 12.85 -9.02
N MET A 233 -23.15 14.08 -8.50
CA MET A 233 -24.32 14.63 -7.79
C MET A 233 -25.54 14.75 -8.71
N SER A 234 -25.36 15.14 -9.96
CA SER A 234 -26.44 15.21 -10.96
C SER A 234 -27.04 13.84 -11.30
N ARG A 235 -26.33 12.76 -10.97
CA ARG A 235 -26.78 11.36 -11.06
C ARG A 235 -27.39 10.82 -9.77
N GLY A 236 -27.63 11.67 -8.77
CA GLY A 236 -28.33 11.34 -7.53
C GLY A 236 -27.43 10.95 -6.36
N LEU A 237 -26.10 11.07 -6.49
CA LEU A 237 -25.20 10.82 -5.36
C LEU A 237 -25.14 12.07 -4.45
N SER A 238 -25.04 11.85 -3.13
CA SER A 238 -24.66 12.94 -2.23
C SER A 238 -23.21 13.37 -2.51
N ARG A 239 -22.84 14.62 -2.14
CA ARG A 239 -21.49 15.12 -2.31
C ARG A 239 -20.42 14.22 -1.67
N GLU A 240 -20.69 13.72 -0.47
CA GLU A 240 -19.78 12.83 0.25
C GLU A 240 -19.65 11.46 -0.46
N LEU A 241 -20.75 10.93 -0.95
CA LEU A 241 -20.71 9.67 -1.69
C LEU A 241 -19.98 9.85 -3.03
N ALA A 242 -20.18 10.97 -3.73
CA ALA A 242 -19.46 11.30 -4.96
C ALA A 242 -17.94 11.34 -4.75
N LYS A 243 -17.47 12.00 -3.68
CA LYS A 243 -16.05 12.02 -3.30
C LYS A 243 -15.52 10.60 -3.03
N ARG A 244 -16.28 9.77 -2.32
CA ARG A 244 -15.89 8.38 -2.00
C ARG A 244 -15.74 7.54 -3.26
N GLU A 245 -16.67 7.66 -4.20
CA GLU A 245 -16.61 6.94 -5.47
C GLU A 245 -15.38 7.34 -6.31
N ILE A 246 -15.04 8.64 -6.36
CA ILE A 246 -13.83 9.12 -7.05
C ILE A 246 -12.57 8.52 -6.39
N VAL A 247 -12.48 8.55 -5.07
CA VAL A 247 -11.33 7.98 -4.32
C VAL A 247 -11.25 6.46 -4.50
N SER A 248 -12.39 5.77 -4.43
CA SER A 248 -12.45 4.33 -4.67
C SER A 248 -11.94 3.98 -6.06
N GLY A 249 -12.45 4.65 -7.10
CA GLY A 249 -11.99 4.47 -8.47
C GLY A 249 -10.50 4.81 -8.69
N PHE A 250 -9.98 5.79 -7.95
CA PHE A 250 -8.56 6.11 -7.97
C PHE A 250 -7.69 4.99 -7.37
N LEU A 251 -8.09 4.39 -6.26
CA LEU A 251 -7.33 3.34 -5.57
C LEU A 251 -7.52 1.94 -6.19
N GLU A 252 -8.68 1.69 -6.80
CA GLU A 252 -9.08 0.38 -7.34
C GLU A 252 -8.03 -0.31 -8.23
N PRO A 253 -7.34 0.37 -9.18
CA PRO A 253 -6.35 -0.29 -10.02
C PRO A 253 -5.18 -0.94 -9.25
N LEU A 254 -4.88 -0.47 -8.01
CA LEU A 254 -3.91 -1.10 -7.13
C LEU A 254 -4.53 -2.26 -6.37
N SER A 255 -5.68 -2.02 -5.73
CA SER A 255 -6.34 -3.04 -4.92
C SER A 255 -6.75 -4.27 -5.75
N ARG A 256 -7.09 -4.11 -7.03
CA ARG A 256 -7.38 -5.23 -7.95
C ARG A 256 -6.20 -6.18 -8.18
N LYS A 257 -4.97 -5.70 -8.05
CA LYS A 257 -3.77 -6.54 -8.18
C LYS A 257 -3.51 -7.39 -6.94
N MET A 258 -4.08 -7.01 -5.82
CA MET A 258 -4.04 -7.77 -4.58
C MET A 258 -5.06 -8.92 -4.65
N GLY A 259 -4.74 -10.04 -4.03
CA GLY A 259 -5.70 -11.15 -3.97
C GLY A 259 -7.04 -10.74 -3.32
N PRO A 260 -8.14 -11.47 -3.55
CA PRO A 260 -9.48 -11.07 -3.10
C PRO A 260 -9.56 -10.73 -1.60
N THR A 261 -8.93 -11.53 -0.75
CA THR A 261 -8.86 -11.32 0.70
C THR A 261 -8.19 -10.01 1.07
N ILE A 262 -7.02 -9.74 0.49
CA ILE A 262 -6.25 -8.52 0.75
C ILE A 262 -7.02 -7.29 0.27
N ARG A 263 -7.63 -7.39 -0.90
CA ARG A 263 -8.47 -6.32 -1.44
C ARG A 263 -9.65 -6.00 -0.54
N ALA A 264 -10.33 -7.01 -0.01
CA ALA A 264 -11.43 -6.82 0.93
C ALA A 264 -10.98 -6.07 2.19
N TRP A 265 -9.80 -6.42 2.72
CA TRP A 265 -9.21 -5.73 3.86
C TRP A 265 -8.83 -4.28 3.55
N VAL A 266 -8.18 -4.03 2.44
CA VAL A 266 -7.83 -2.68 2.01
C VAL A 266 -9.09 -1.81 1.87
N ASN A 267 -10.13 -2.33 1.22
CA ASN A 267 -11.40 -1.62 1.07
C ASN A 267 -12.07 -1.35 2.42
N TYR A 268 -12.06 -2.31 3.34
CA TYR A 268 -12.56 -2.13 4.70
C TYR A 268 -11.79 -1.03 5.46
N LEU A 269 -10.47 -1.01 5.37
CA LEU A 269 -9.63 0.01 6.00
C LEU A 269 -9.88 1.40 5.40
N ILE A 270 -10.04 1.51 4.09
CA ILE A 270 -10.41 2.75 3.40
C ILE A 270 -11.76 3.28 3.90
N GLU A 271 -12.78 2.43 3.99
CA GLU A 271 -14.11 2.79 4.46
C GLU A 271 -14.13 3.29 5.91
N ASN A 272 -13.44 2.58 6.79
CA ASN A 272 -13.33 3.00 8.19
C ASN A 272 -12.55 4.31 8.32
N LYS A 273 -11.48 4.46 7.56
CA LYS A 273 -10.69 5.68 7.51
C LYS A 273 -11.52 6.87 7.06
N TRP A 274 -12.33 6.67 6.00
CA TRP A 274 -13.23 7.69 5.49
C TRP A 274 -14.26 8.14 6.53
N SER A 275 -14.85 7.16 7.22
CA SER A 275 -15.89 7.40 8.25
C SER A 275 -15.33 7.93 9.57
N GLY A 276 -14.00 8.06 9.72
CA GLY A 276 -13.34 8.40 10.99
C GLY A 276 -13.51 7.34 12.07
N LYS A 277 -13.98 6.14 11.70
CA LYS A 277 -14.10 5.01 12.61
C LYS A 277 -12.70 4.43 12.91
N ALA A 278 -12.61 3.77 14.05
CA ALA A 278 -11.40 3.07 14.39
C ALA A 278 -11.10 1.94 13.38
N LEU A 279 -9.82 1.76 13.07
CA LEU A 279 -9.34 0.73 12.15
C LEU A 279 -9.21 -0.59 12.92
N VAL A 280 -10.32 -1.24 13.28
CA VAL A 280 -10.31 -2.53 14.00
C VAL A 280 -10.25 -3.66 12.98
N LEU A 281 -9.25 -4.53 13.12
CA LEU A 281 -9.24 -5.81 12.43
C LEU A 281 -10.31 -6.70 13.08
N LYS A 282 -11.27 -7.11 12.29
CA LYS A 282 -12.38 -7.92 12.77
C LYS A 282 -11.95 -9.38 12.92
N THR A 283 -12.68 -10.10 13.77
CA THR A 283 -12.57 -11.55 13.90
C THR A 283 -12.77 -12.27 12.56
N ASP A 284 -12.28 -13.50 12.46
CA ASP A 284 -12.34 -14.32 11.24
C ASP A 284 -13.75 -14.39 10.62
N GLU A 285 -14.82 -14.50 11.45
CA GLU A 285 -16.21 -14.52 10.99
C GLU A 285 -16.63 -13.24 10.26
N ALA A 286 -16.20 -12.08 10.74
CA ALA A 286 -16.51 -10.81 10.09
C ALA A 286 -15.70 -10.62 8.81
N MET A 287 -14.52 -11.22 8.72
CA MET A 287 -13.73 -11.25 7.49
C MET A 287 -14.37 -12.14 6.43
N GLU A 288 -14.94 -13.30 6.80
CA GLU A 288 -15.70 -14.14 5.88
C GLU A 288 -16.88 -13.40 5.28
N GLN A 289 -17.66 -12.66 6.08
CA GLN A 289 -18.76 -11.83 5.59
C GLN A 289 -18.30 -10.74 4.61
N ILE A 290 -17.18 -10.06 4.89
CA ILE A 290 -16.60 -9.04 4.00
C ILE A 290 -16.16 -9.70 2.69
N LEU A 291 -15.56 -10.88 2.75
CA LEU A 291 -15.14 -11.65 1.58
C LEU A 291 -16.32 -12.12 0.73
N GLU A 292 -17.43 -12.51 1.35
CA GLU A 292 -18.64 -12.90 0.62
C GLU A 292 -19.25 -11.70 -0.12
N VAL A 293 -19.36 -10.56 0.52
CA VAL A 293 -19.84 -9.33 -0.11
C VAL A 293 -18.94 -8.91 -1.28
N GLU A 294 -17.62 -8.99 -1.11
CA GLU A 294 -16.67 -8.67 -2.18
C GLU A 294 -16.76 -9.67 -3.34
N LYS A 295 -16.88 -10.96 -3.06
CA LYS A 295 -17.09 -12.00 -4.09
C LYS A 295 -18.39 -11.80 -4.84
N SER A 296 -19.47 -11.39 -4.18
CA SER A 296 -20.76 -11.14 -4.83
C SER A 296 -20.68 -9.96 -5.80
N ARG A 297 -20.04 -8.86 -5.42
CA ARG A 297 -19.83 -7.68 -6.28
C ARG A 297 -19.09 -8.01 -7.58
N TYR A 298 -18.15 -8.96 -7.54
CA TYR A 298 -17.39 -9.36 -8.74
C TYR A 298 -18.10 -10.39 -9.61
N ARG A 299 -18.91 -11.29 -9.01
CA ARG A 299 -19.74 -12.21 -9.79
C ARG A 299 -20.76 -11.46 -10.66
N GLU A 300 -21.38 -10.42 -10.14
CA GLU A 300 -22.31 -9.58 -10.91
C GLU A 300 -21.64 -8.85 -12.09
N THR A 301 -20.38 -8.44 -11.95
CA THR A 301 -19.63 -7.77 -13.03
C THR A 301 -19.14 -8.73 -14.11
N GLU A 302 -18.74 -9.94 -13.78
CA GLU A 302 -18.36 -10.97 -14.75
C GLU A 302 -19.55 -11.42 -15.60
N ASP A 303 -20.71 -11.62 -14.99
CA ASP A 303 -21.95 -11.99 -15.70
C ASP A 303 -22.45 -10.91 -16.68
N ILE A 304 -22.24 -9.65 -16.38
CA ILE A 304 -22.65 -8.54 -17.26
C ILE A 304 -21.78 -8.51 -18.52
N PHE A 305 -20.47 -8.75 -18.40
CA PHE A 305 -19.56 -8.80 -19.55
C PHE A 305 -19.81 -10.05 -20.44
N GLU A 306 -20.07 -11.21 -19.89
CA GLU A 306 -20.39 -12.41 -20.69
C GLU A 306 -21.72 -12.28 -21.43
N LYS A 307 -22.73 -11.65 -20.86
CA LYS A 307 -24.04 -11.46 -21.49
C LYS A 307 -23.97 -10.48 -22.68
N HIS A 308 -23.10 -9.49 -22.67
CA HIS A 308 -22.99 -8.55 -23.78
C HIS A 308 -22.22 -9.07 -24.99
N TYR A 309 -21.39 -10.09 -24.85
CA TYR A 309 -20.64 -10.64 -25.98
C TYR A 309 -21.36 -11.79 -26.72
N LYS A 310 -22.44 -12.35 -26.16
CA LYS A 310 -23.20 -13.45 -26.78
C LYS A 310 -24.21 -13.02 -27.87
N TYR A 311 -24.34 -11.74 -28.15
CA TYR A 311 -25.30 -11.21 -29.16
C TYR A 311 -24.64 -10.66 -30.44
N ARG A 312 -23.45 -11.10 -30.80
CA ARG A 312 -22.86 -10.87 -32.13
C ARG A 312 -22.27 -12.18 -32.64
N GLY A 313 -23.11 -13.05 -33.08
CA GLY A 313 -22.86 -14.20 -33.91
C GLY A 313 -23.94 -14.25 -34.98
#